data_af51fd2c57dd0c673ad6983abb4c4d0a
#
_entry.id   af51fd2c57dd0c673ad6983abb4c4d0a
#
_cell.length_a   1.000
_cell.length_b   1.000
_cell.length_c   1.000
_cell.angle_alpha   90.00
_cell.angle_beta   90.00
_cell.angle_gamma   90.00
#
_symmetry.space_group_name_H-M   'P 1'
#
loop_
_entity.id
_entity.type
_entity.pdbx_description
1 polymer ?
#
loop_
_entity_poly.entity_id
_entity_poly.type
_entity_poly.pdbx_seq_one_letter_code
_entity_poly.pdbx_strand_id
1 'polypeptide(L)'
;MILLVDNADSYTYNLYQLISRLTDDDVAVVPASKIASPSETASRIPDLVRAGHFSHVIISPGPGHPGQPLDFAGSQAVIEAAHGIPLLGVC
;
A
#
# COMPACT_ATOMS: atom_id res chain seq x y z
N MET A 1 11.78 -1.96 5.62
CA MET A 1 10.50 -2.64 5.40
C MET A 1 9.79 -2.07 4.19
N ILE A 2 9.20 -2.93 3.41
CA ILE A 2 8.46 -2.55 2.21
C ILE A 2 6.96 -2.60 2.53
N LEU A 3 6.21 -1.58 2.15
CA LEU A 3 4.76 -1.55 2.27
C LEU A 3 4.12 -1.97 0.96
N LEU A 4 3.26 -2.99 1.01
CA LEU A 4 2.44 -3.40 -0.13
C LEU A 4 0.99 -3.10 0.21
N VAL A 5 0.41 -2.12 -0.48
CA VAL A 5 -1.00 -1.74 -0.30
C VAL A 5 -1.84 -2.65 -1.18
N ASP A 6 -2.74 -3.40 -0.55
CA ASP A 6 -3.60 -4.37 -1.21
C ASP A 6 -4.96 -3.75 -1.56
N ASN A 7 -5.25 -3.65 -2.84
CA ASN A 7 -6.53 -3.14 -3.34
C ASN A 7 -7.51 -4.27 -3.67
N ALA A 8 -7.46 -5.36 -2.92
CA ALA A 8 -8.36 -6.50 -3.06
C ALA A 8 -8.24 -7.22 -4.41
N ASP A 9 -7.04 -7.27 -4.96
CA ASP A 9 -6.77 -7.97 -6.21
C ASP A 9 -6.22 -9.38 -5.94
N SER A 10 -6.64 -10.36 -6.74
CA SER A 10 -6.17 -11.73 -6.60
C SER A 10 -4.68 -11.88 -6.88
N TYR A 11 -4.07 -10.94 -7.58
CA TYR A 11 -2.64 -10.96 -7.87
C TYR A 11 -1.78 -10.42 -6.73
N THR A 12 -2.36 -9.84 -5.69
CA THR A 12 -1.58 -9.29 -4.57
C THR A 12 -0.69 -10.34 -3.92
N TYR A 13 -1.20 -11.55 -3.74
CA TYR A 13 -0.42 -12.61 -3.13
C TYR A 13 0.77 -13.01 -4.00
N ASN A 14 0.58 -13.09 -5.32
CA ASN A 14 1.66 -13.37 -6.25
C ASN A 14 2.70 -12.26 -6.24
N LEU A 15 2.27 -11.02 -6.15
CA LEU A 15 3.14 -9.86 -6.05
C LEU A 15 3.96 -9.89 -4.76
N TYR A 16 3.32 -10.24 -3.65
CA TYR A 16 4.00 -10.43 -2.37
C TYR A 16 5.11 -11.47 -2.48
N GLN A 17 4.82 -12.62 -3.08
CA GLN A 17 5.81 -13.68 -3.26
C GLN A 17 6.98 -13.23 -4.13
N LEU A 18 6.70 -12.51 -5.22
CA LEU A 18 7.74 -12.01 -6.11
C LEU A 18 8.65 -11.03 -5.38
N ILE A 19 8.10 -10.08 -4.65
CA ILE A 19 8.87 -9.11 -3.88
C ILE A 19 9.73 -9.83 -2.85
N SER A 20 9.17 -10.81 -2.15
CA SER A 20 9.90 -11.54 -1.11
C SER A 20 11.07 -12.33 -1.66
N ARG A 21 11.03 -12.73 -2.93
CA ARG A 21 12.15 -13.41 -3.59
C ARG A 21 13.25 -12.45 -4.03
N LEU A 22 12.88 -11.18 -4.28
CA LEU A 22 13.83 -10.20 -4.81
C LEU A 22 14.57 -9.44 -3.72
N THR A 23 14.12 -9.54 -2.49
CA THR A 23 14.72 -8.81 -1.36
C THR A 23 14.62 -9.61 -0.08
N ASP A 24 15.57 -9.37 0.84
CA ASP A 24 15.55 -9.92 2.18
C ASP A 24 14.75 -9.04 3.16
N ASP A 25 14.27 -7.90 2.71
CA ASP A 25 13.47 -7.00 3.54
C ASP A 25 12.10 -7.59 3.86
N ASP A 26 11.57 -7.20 5.02
CA ASP A 26 10.20 -7.57 5.39
C ASP A 26 9.19 -6.81 4.51
N VAL A 27 8.12 -7.48 4.15
CA VAL A 27 7.03 -6.90 3.37
C VAL A 27 5.76 -6.92 4.20
N ALA A 28 5.21 -5.74 4.46
CA ALA A 28 3.94 -5.60 5.16
C ALA A 28 2.81 -5.44 4.13
N VAL A 29 1.85 -6.36 4.13
CA VAL A 29 0.69 -6.31 3.24
C VAL A 29 -0.47 -5.71 4.02
N VAL A 30 -0.99 -4.57 3.56
CA VAL A 30 -2.07 -3.87 4.26
C VAL A 30 -3.21 -3.57 3.28
N PRO A 31 -4.44 -4.00 3.58
CA PRO A 31 -5.58 -3.69 2.73
C PRO A 31 -5.86 -2.18 2.68
N ALA A 32 -6.06 -1.66 1.47
CA ALA A 32 -6.34 -0.24 1.29
C ALA A 32 -7.64 0.18 2.00
N SER A 33 -8.64 -0.70 2.04
CA SER A 33 -9.90 -0.41 2.73
C SER A 33 -9.70 -0.16 4.22
N LYS A 34 -8.74 -0.84 4.84
CA LYS A 34 -8.45 -0.64 6.25
C LYS A 34 -7.66 0.65 6.51
N ILE A 35 -6.83 1.05 5.57
CA ILE A 35 -6.11 2.33 5.66
C ILE A 35 -7.10 3.48 5.64
N ALA A 36 -8.14 3.37 4.84
CA ALA A 36 -9.18 4.40 4.73
C ALA A 36 -10.15 4.42 5.91
N SER A 37 -10.13 3.42 6.78
CA SER A 37 -11.08 3.30 7.90
C SER A 37 -10.49 3.88 9.19
N PRO A 38 -11.05 4.99 9.73
CA PRO A 38 -10.49 5.61 10.93
C PRO A 38 -10.50 4.72 12.18
N SER A 39 -11.37 3.71 12.21
CA SER A 39 -11.47 2.78 13.34
C SER A 39 -10.41 1.68 13.31
N GLU A 40 -9.69 1.51 12.22
CA GLU A 40 -8.68 0.48 12.08
C GLU A 40 -7.29 1.00 12.44
N THR A 41 -6.46 0.13 13.00
CA THR A 41 -5.06 0.46 13.29
C THR A 41 -4.31 0.84 12.01
N ALA A 42 -4.67 0.23 10.89
CA ALA A 42 -4.06 0.51 9.59
C ALA A 42 -4.27 1.96 9.13
N SER A 43 -5.19 2.70 9.72
CA SER A 43 -5.38 4.12 9.41
C SER A 43 -4.15 4.96 9.74
N ARG A 44 -3.23 4.42 10.55
CA ARG A 44 -1.97 5.09 10.91
C ARG A 44 -0.86 4.88 9.86
N ILE A 45 -1.09 4.03 8.86
CA ILE A 45 -0.06 3.73 7.86
C ILE A 45 0.47 4.98 7.16
N PRO A 46 -0.35 5.96 6.72
CA PRO A 46 0.20 7.17 6.11
C PRO A 46 1.16 7.93 7.03
N ASP A 47 0.89 7.98 8.32
CA ASP A 47 1.79 8.63 9.28
C ASP A 47 3.11 7.88 9.40
N LEU A 48 3.07 6.55 9.37
CA LEU A 48 4.28 5.73 9.40
C LEU A 48 5.10 5.92 8.11
N VAL A 49 4.43 6.07 6.98
CA VAL A 49 5.11 6.35 5.71
C VAL A 49 5.84 7.68 5.80
N ARG A 50 5.19 8.73 6.32
CA ARG A 50 5.81 10.05 6.50
C ARG A 50 6.99 10.00 7.46
N ALA A 51 6.91 9.14 8.46
CA ALA A 51 7.97 8.99 9.46
C ALA A 51 9.18 8.20 8.97
N GLY A 52 9.13 7.68 7.73
CA GLY A 52 10.24 6.91 7.16
C GLY A 52 10.30 5.47 7.62
N HIS A 53 9.20 4.93 8.11
CA HIS A 53 9.12 3.54 8.58
C HIS A 53 9.28 2.54 7.42
N PHE A 54 8.88 2.92 6.21
CA PHE A 54 8.98 2.08 5.03
C PHE A 54 10.03 2.62 4.06
N SER A 55 10.83 1.72 3.49
CA SER A 55 11.85 2.08 2.49
C SER A 55 11.26 2.21 1.10
N HIS A 56 10.23 1.46 0.79
CA HIS A 56 9.55 1.41 -0.51
C HIS A 56 8.07 1.20 -0.31
N VAL A 57 7.27 1.72 -1.24
CA VAL A 57 5.82 1.54 -1.23
C VAL A 57 5.40 0.97 -2.59
N ILE A 58 4.63 -0.12 -2.56
CA ILE A 58 4.08 -0.74 -3.77
C ILE A 58 2.57 -0.79 -3.60
N ILE A 59 1.84 -0.37 -4.62
CA ILE A 59 0.38 -0.37 -4.63
C ILE A 59 -0.08 -1.39 -5.65
N SER A 60 -0.79 -2.42 -5.20
CA SER A 60 -1.29 -3.46 -6.09
C SER A 60 -2.51 -2.97 -6.87
N PRO A 61 -2.80 -3.58 -8.04
CA PRO A 61 -4.02 -3.26 -8.77
C PRO A 61 -5.26 -3.69 -7.98
N GLY A 62 -6.42 -3.17 -8.36
CA GLY A 62 -7.67 -3.52 -7.71
C GLY A 62 -8.84 -3.28 -8.64
N PRO A 63 -10.02 -3.81 -8.30
CA PRO A 63 -11.21 -3.70 -9.14
C PRO A 63 -11.87 -2.33 -9.11
N GLY A 64 -11.46 -1.46 -8.18
CA GLY A 64 -12.07 -0.14 -8.05
C GLY A 64 -11.62 0.85 -9.11
N HIS A 65 -12.32 1.98 -9.17
CA HIS A 65 -11.99 3.08 -10.06
C HIS A 65 -11.34 4.21 -9.28
N PRO A 66 -10.29 4.85 -9.81
CA PRO A 66 -9.70 6.04 -9.18
C PRO A 66 -10.71 7.18 -8.99
N GLY A 67 -11.77 7.21 -9.81
CA GLY A 67 -12.84 8.19 -9.69
C GLY A 67 -13.83 7.91 -8.56
N GLN A 68 -13.77 6.75 -7.92
CA GLN A 68 -14.62 6.38 -6.79
C GLN A 68 -13.82 6.61 -5.50
N PRO A 69 -14.16 7.64 -4.71
CA PRO A 69 -13.34 7.97 -3.53
C PRO A 69 -13.14 6.83 -2.55
N LEU A 70 -14.18 6.01 -2.32
CA LEU A 70 -14.09 4.90 -1.38
C LEU A 70 -13.16 3.78 -1.87
N ASP A 71 -13.06 3.61 -3.20
CA ASP A 71 -12.21 2.59 -3.79
C ASP A 71 -10.73 2.96 -3.74
N PHE A 72 -10.43 4.25 -3.66
CA PHE A 72 -9.06 4.73 -3.83
C PHE A 72 -8.52 5.50 -2.63
N ALA A 73 -9.34 5.78 -1.62
CA ALA A 73 -8.96 6.68 -0.53
C ALA A 73 -7.73 6.22 0.24
N GLY A 74 -7.63 4.91 0.55
CA GLY A 74 -6.48 4.39 1.28
C GLY A 74 -5.18 4.49 0.48
N SER A 75 -5.21 4.15 -0.80
CA SER A 75 -4.05 4.26 -1.68
C SER A 75 -3.64 5.71 -1.88
N GLN A 76 -4.60 6.62 -2.04
CA GLN A 76 -4.32 8.03 -2.20
C GLN A 76 -3.64 8.62 -0.97
N ALA A 77 -4.08 8.25 0.23
CA ALA A 77 -3.47 8.72 1.46
C ALA A 77 -2.00 8.29 1.55
N VAL A 78 -1.70 7.05 1.14
CA VAL A 78 -0.33 6.54 1.12
C VAL A 78 0.51 7.26 0.07
N ILE A 79 -0.03 7.47 -1.12
CA ILE A 79 0.68 8.19 -2.19
C ILE A 79 1.05 9.59 -1.74
N GLU A 80 0.13 10.30 -1.12
CA GLU A 80 0.37 11.65 -0.61
C GLU A 80 1.42 11.68 0.50
N ALA A 81 1.49 10.61 1.29
CA ALA A 81 2.46 10.51 2.39
C ALA A 81 3.85 10.08 1.92
N ALA A 82 3.99 9.50 0.74
CA ALA A 82 5.23 8.88 0.27
C ALA A 82 6.19 9.86 -0.41
N HIS A 83 6.43 11.00 0.23
CA HIS A 83 7.39 11.99 -0.28
C HIS A 83 8.82 11.51 -0.08
N GLY A 84 9.58 11.47 -1.17
CA GLY A 84 10.98 11.05 -1.12
C GLY A 84 11.19 9.56 -0.98
N ILE A 85 10.14 8.76 -1.03
CA ILE A 85 10.21 7.30 -0.95
C ILE A 85 9.84 6.72 -2.31
N PRO A 86 10.61 5.73 -2.83
CA PRO A 86 10.24 5.06 -4.07
C PRO A 86 8.82 4.48 -3.99
N LEU A 87 8.00 4.83 -4.96
CA LEU A 87 6.61 4.41 -5.04
C LEU A 87 6.36 3.75 -6.39
N LEU A 88 5.83 2.52 -6.37
CA LEU A 88 5.48 1.77 -7.57
C LEU A 88 4.00 1.43 -7.55
N GLY A 89 3.26 1.87 -8.56
CA GLY A 89 1.90 1.44 -8.80
C GLY A 89 1.89 0.34 -9.86
N VAL A 90 1.15 -0.73 -9.59
CA VAL A 90 1.02 -1.86 -10.53
C VAL A 90 -0.42 -1.89 -11.03
N CYS A 91 -0.59 -1.88 -12.33
CA CYS A 91 -1.91 -1.93 -12.99
C CYS A 91 -2.15 -3.26 -13.67
#